data_47859d832bfe7d26bb97f71b6d2e350f
#
_entry.id   47859d832bfe7d26bb97f71b6d2e350f
#
_cell.length_a   1.000
_cell.length_b   1.000
_cell.length_c   1.000
_cell.angle_alpha   90.00
_cell.angle_beta   90.00
_cell.angle_gamma   90.00
#
_symmetry.space_group_name_H-M   'P 1'
#
loop_
_entity.id
_entity.type
_entity.pdbx_description
1 polymer ?
#
loop_
_entity_poly.entity_id
_entity_poly.type
_entity_poly.pdbx_seq_one_letter_code
_entity_poly.pdbx_strand_id
1 'polypeptide(L)'
;MRKILFILGMAGYGLATYSQVDFGKYGQLSGSLESNSVIYVKDNGLPNSVSDTHFGSNDYLKLDYINRKFSAGIQLEGYFPVLQGFDMGVYDDKHSFILGSKYLSWQDKYYGVRVGDIFDQFGSGMVFRSYEDRQLGFNNSLEGGQVRVSLKDYVKVRGMYGRPRLNMHHADSWVGGTDLSLSLAKLAKIKTAEFNLEGSYVNRHESVADAFKSVVTTPNLDMYSARANIDWNGISVRAEYVNKSKDLVELTSENMHTGYAWLGEVGYNHKQFSGLATFRVLKHMNTMLTLEGQGTGNVLNYLPALTRQYTYMLANLNPYQVNVNGEIGGQADVYYSIRPNGQRSKYWNFHANFSTYYSDKNLIGKSRLLWRDINGDIEHQWNKKIKTGFLVSVQEWSPTHGTTERTYASNIFVYDMTYKFDRKTSVRGELQYLYSEDYEKDWMAALIEVNLAPRWSFSISDMYNNGDTKKHYYNGSVSYTFDRTRIQVNYGRNRAGYICSGGVCRYTPAYTGAGITLTTSF
;
A
#
# COMPACT_ATOMS: atom_id res chain seq x y z
N MET A 1 -22.65 -21.22 -7.28
CA MET A 1 -21.65 -22.28 -7.36
C MET A 1 -21.39 -22.81 -8.79
N ARG A 2 -22.39 -23.31 -9.56
CA ARG A 2 -22.14 -23.84 -10.92
C ARG A 2 -21.53 -22.82 -11.91
N LYS A 3 -21.87 -21.53 -11.87
CA LYS A 3 -21.31 -20.50 -12.76
C LYS A 3 -19.88 -20.09 -12.40
N ILE A 4 -19.52 -20.12 -11.11
CA ILE A 4 -18.16 -19.82 -10.61
C ILE A 4 -17.20 -20.96 -10.99
N LEU A 5 -17.64 -22.21 -10.82
CA LEU A 5 -16.89 -23.38 -11.29
C LEU A 5 -16.68 -23.38 -12.82
N PHE A 6 -17.60 -22.79 -13.59
CA PHE A 6 -17.48 -22.70 -15.04
C PHE A 6 -16.44 -21.65 -15.48
N ILE A 7 -16.37 -20.50 -14.79
CA ILE A 7 -15.35 -19.45 -15.04
C ILE A 7 -13.97 -19.95 -14.62
N LEU A 8 -13.85 -20.58 -13.45
CA LEU A 8 -12.61 -21.22 -12.98
C LEU A 8 -12.18 -22.38 -13.88
N GLY A 9 -13.13 -23.18 -14.41
CA GLY A 9 -12.86 -24.28 -15.32
C GLY A 9 -12.41 -23.83 -16.72
N MET A 10 -13.00 -22.78 -17.28
CA MET A 10 -12.59 -22.24 -18.58
C MET A 10 -11.23 -21.51 -18.51
N ALA A 11 -10.96 -20.79 -17.43
CA ALA A 11 -9.65 -20.18 -17.20
C ALA A 11 -8.54 -21.23 -16.98
N GLY A 12 -8.86 -22.36 -16.32
CA GLY A 12 -7.88 -23.42 -16.03
C GLY A 12 -7.46 -24.27 -17.24
N TYR A 13 -8.31 -24.45 -18.22
CA TYR A 13 -8.02 -25.33 -19.38
C TYR A 13 -7.41 -24.61 -20.58
N GLY A 14 -7.67 -23.34 -20.80
CA GLY A 14 -7.23 -22.59 -22.00
C GLY A 14 -5.98 -21.73 -21.80
N LEU A 15 -5.64 -21.35 -20.58
CA LEU A 15 -4.60 -20.35 -20.29
C LEU A 15 -3.27 -20.98 -19.81
N ALA A 16 -3.25 -22.26 -19.48
CA ALA A 16 -2.08 -22.92 -18.87
C ALA A 16 -0.93 -23.24 -19.84
N THR A 17 -1.07 -23.02 -21.14
CA THR A 17 -0.09 -23.53 -22.13
C THR A 17 0.75 -22.46 -22.83
N TYR A 18 0.37 -21.18 -22.74
CA TYR A 18 1.11 -20.10 -23.41
C TYR A 18 1.46 -18.97 -22.44
N SER A 19 2.73 -18.65 -22.35
CA SER A 19 3.24 -17.62 -21.43
C SER A 19 2.93 -16.18 -21.85
N GLN A 20 2.68 -16.03 -23.11
CA GLN A 20 2.42 -14.80 -23.84
C GLN A 20 1.99 -15.24 -25.24
N VAL A 21 0.91 -14.70 -25.76
CA VAL A 21 0.55 -14.96 -27.15
C VAL A 21 1.33 -13.99 -28.00
N ASP A 22 2.40 -14.49 -28.62
CA ASP A 22 3.23 -13.71 -29.54
C ASP A 22 2.68 -13.84 -30.97
N PHE A 23 2.20 -12.72 -31.50
CA PHE A 23 1.74 -12.60 -32.89
C PHE A 23 2.85 -12.14 -33.84
N GLY A 24 4.11 -12.24 -33.43
CA GLY A 24 5.28 -11.80 -34.17
C GLY A 24 5.26 -10.30 -34.47
N LYS A 25 5.26 -9.91 -35.73
CA LYS A 25 5.22 -8.48 -36.12
C LYS A 25 3.94 -7.72 -35.66
N TYR A 26 2.90 -8.45 -35.32
CA TYR A 26 1.62 -7.90 -34.86
C TYR A 26 1.53 -7.70 -33.35
N GLY A 27 2.60 -7.97 -32.60
CA GLY A 27 2.68 -7.67 -31.18
C GLY A 27 2.43 -8.86 -30.28
N GLN A 28 2.26 -8.57 -28.99
CA GLN A 28 2.16 -9.57 -27.92
C GLN A 28 0.93 -9.28 -27.07
N LEU A 29 0.20 -10.34 -26.69
CA LEU A 29 -0.89 -10.29 -25.72
C LEU A 29 -0.44 -11.03 -24.47
N SER A 30 -0.59 -10.39 -23.32
CA SER A 30 -0.38 -10.96 -21.99
C SER A 30 -1.59 -10.74 -21.13
N GLY A 31 -1.73 -11.52 -20.07
CA GLY A 31 -2.83 -11.37 -19.14
C GLY A 31 -2.52 -11.92 -17.77
N SER A 32 -3.39 -11.57 -16.82
CA SER A 32 -3.39 -12.12 -15.46
C SER A 32 -4.80 -12.28 -14.94
N LEU A 33 -5.01 -13.35 -14.18
CA LEU A 33 -6.23 -13.59 -13.41
C LEU A 33 -5.85 -13.69 -11.94
N GLU A 34 -6.57 -12.96 -11.11
CA GLU A 34 -6.53 -13.06 -9.65
C GLU A 34 -7.95 -13.25 -9.13
N SER A 35 -8.15 -14.24 -8.28
CA SER A 35 -9.43 -14.52 -7.63
C SER A 35 -9.19 -14.74 -6.15
N ASN A 36 -9.88 -13.98 -5.32
CA ASN A 36 -9.84 -14.09 -3.87
C ASN A 36 -11.25 -14.37 -3.35
N SER A 37 -11.48 -15.55 -2.83
CA SER A 37 -12.78 -15.99 -2.33
C SER A 37 -12.69 -16.42 -0.87
N VAL A 38 -13.71 -16.12 -0.08
CA VAL A 38 -13.81 -16.53 1.33
C VAL A 38 -15.21 -17.08 1.61
N ILE A 39 -15.24 -18.25 2.27
CA ILE A 39 -16.44 -18.82 2.87
C ILE A 39 -16.39 -18.50 4.36
N TYR A 40 -17.31 -17.66 4.84
CA TYR A 40 -17.40 -17.24 6.23
C TYR A 40 -18.15 -18.28 7.05
N VAL A 41 -17.61 -18.61 8.23
CA VAL A 41 -18.16 -19.63 9.12
C VAL A 41 -18.56 -18.97 10.44
N LYS A 42 -19.73 -19.33 10.97
CA LYS A 42 -20.17 -18.87 12.28
C LYS A 42 -19.21 -19.36 13.36
N ASP A 43 -18.73 -18.43 14.18
CA ASP A 43 -17.80 -18.68 15.27
C ASP A 43 -18.31 -18.07 16.56
N ASN A 44 -18.60 -18.91 17.56
CA ASN A 44 -19.09 -18.45 18.86
C ASN A 44 -18.03 -17.65 19.65
N GLY A 45 -16.74 -17.79 19.28
CA GLY A 45 -15.65 -17.01 19.85
C GLY A 45 -15.55 -15.57 19.30
N LEU A 46 -16.24 -15.28 18.17
CA LEU A 46 -16.30 -13.98 17.52
C LEU A 46 -17.77 -13.58 17.31
N PRO A 47 -18.48 -13.12 18.34
CA PRO A 47 -19.87 -12.68 18.20
C PRO A 47 -19.95 -11.52 17.20
N ASN A 48 -20.95 -11.55 16.32
CA ASN A 48 -21.18 -10.57 15.25
C ASN A 48 -20.15 -10.57 14.10
N SER A 49 -19.37 -11.63 13.92
CA SER A 49 -18.33 -11.71 12.89
C SER A 49 -18.80 -12.21 11.53
N VAL A 50 -20.03 -12.65 11.39
CA VAL A 50 -20.57 -13.17 10.13
C VAL A 50 -21.65 -12.21 9.62
N SER A 51 -21.44 -11.69 8.41
CA SER A 51 -22.53 -11.07 7.66
C SER A 51 -23.55 -12.13 7.24
N ASP A 52 -24.76 -11.71 6.84
CA ASP A 52 -25.78 -12.59 6.28
C ASP A 52 -25.30 -13.32 5.01
N THR A 53 -24.23 -12.83 4.39
CA THR A 53 -23.55 -13.47 3.27
C THR A 53 -22.43 -14.38 3.78
N HIS A 54 -22.66 -15.68 3.72
CA HIS A 54 -21.64 -16.68 4.08
C HIS A 54 -20.50 -16.83 3.06
N PHE A 55 -20.45 -15.99 2.03
CA PHE A 55 -19.46 -16.05 0.95
C PHE A 55 -19.14 -14.65 0.43
N GLY A 56 -17.90 -14.43 0.01
CA GLY A 56 -17.47 -13.25 -0.73
C GLY A 56 -16.36 -13.61 -1.72
N SER A 57 -16.28 -12.86 -2.83
CA SER A 57 -15.23 -13.02 -3.85
C SER A 57 -14.93 -11.70 -4.53
N ASN A 58 -13.62 -11.41 -4.69
CA ASN A 58 -13.10 -10.31 -5.49
C ASN A 58 -12.20 -10.90 -6.59
N ASP A 59 -12.57 -10.70 -7.84
CA ASP A 59 -11.96 -11.32 -9.01
C ASP A 59 -11.51 -10.25 -10.01
N TYR A 60 -10.29 -10.43 -10.59
CA TYR A 60 -9.68 -9.47 -11.50
C TYR A 60 -9.07 -10.22 -12.69
N LEU A 61 -9.54 -9.91 -13.90
CA LEU A 61 -8.95 -10.37 -15.15
C LEU A 61 -8.38 -9.18 -15.90
N LYS A 62 -7.07 -9.17 -16.11
CA LYS A 62 -6.38 -8.13 -16.87
C LYS A 62 -5.81 -8.69 -18.15
N LEU A 63 -5.97 -7.95 -19.25
CA LEU A 63 -5.39 -8.24 -20.55
C LEU A 63 -4.66 -7.00 -21.05
N ASP A 64 -3.39 -7.18 -21.47
CA ASP A 64 -2.55 -6.13 -22.02
C ASP A 64 -1.99 -6.57 -23.39
N TYR A 65 -2.16 -5.73 -24.40
CA TYR A 65 -1.60 -5.87 -25.72
C TYR A 65 -0.51 -4.83 -25.96
N ILE A 66 0.63 -5.25 -26.49
CA ILE A 66 1.77 -4.37 -26.80
C ILE A 66 2.26 -4.63 -28.21
N ASN A 67 2.39 -3.57 -29.00
CA ASN A 67 3.05 -3.60 -30.30
C ASN A 67 3.94 -2.37 -30.48
N ARG A 68 5.25 -2.53 -30.30
CA ARG A 68 6.26 -1.46 -30.40
C ARG A 68 5.94 -0.29 -29.45
N LYS A 69 5.48 0.84 -30.03
CA LYS A 69 5.12 2.07 -29.30
C LYS A 69 3.68 2.12 -28.83
N PHE A 70 2.86 1.21 -29.32
CA PHE A 70 1.44 1.14 -29.01
C PHE A 70 1.18 0.09 -27.91
N SER A 71 0.34 0.43 -26.95
CA SER A 71 -0.19 -0.51 -25.97
C SER A 71 -1.67 -0.24 -25.71
N ALA A 72 -2.40 -1.30 -25.43
CA ALA A 72 -3.80 -1.26 -25.06
C ALA A 72 -4.07 -2.27 -23.93
N GLY A 73 -4.98 -1.98 -23.02
CA GLY A 73 -5.32 -2.92 -21.98
C GLY A 73 -6.75 -2.75 -21.50
N ILE A 74 -7.27 -3.84 -20.94
CA ILE A 74 -8.56 -3.89 -20.26
C ILE A 74 -8.43 -4.68 -18.97
N GLN A 75 -9.21 -4.30 -17.96
CA GLN A 75 -9.37 -5.05 -16.72
C GLN A 75 -10.85 -5.24 -16.42
N LEU A 76 -11.24 -6.48 -16.23
CA LEU A 76 -12.57 -6.86 -15.78
C LEU A 76 -12.49 -7.18 -14.28
N GLU A 77 -13.46 -6.71 -13.52
CA GLU A 77 -13.58 -6.95 -12.09
C GLU A 77 -14.91 -7.59 -11.78
N GLY A 78 -14.91 -8.57 -10.86
CA GLY A 78 -16.10 -9.29 -10.42
C GLY A 78 -16.17 -9.34 -8.90
N TYR A 79 -17.38 -9.10 -8.36
CA TYR A 79 -17.67 -9.14 -6.92
C TYR A 79 -18.92 -10.00 -6.71
N PHE A 80 -18.83 -11.11 -5.92
CA PHE A 80 -19.86 -12.15 -5.92
C PHE A 80 -20.24 -12.72 -4.53
N PRO A 81 -20.69 -11.91 -3.56
CA PRO A 81 -20.55 -10.47 -3.35
C PRO A 81 -19.11 -10.09 -2.96
N VAL A 82 -18.89 -8.79 -2.73
CA VAL A 82 -17.58 -8.28 -2.29
C VAL A 82 -17.15 -8.89 -0.95
N LEU A 83 -15.84 -9.08 -0.76
CA LEU A 83 -15.27 -9.56 0.50
C LEU A 83 -15.58 -8.62 1.68
N GLN A 84 -15.78 -9.16 2.87
CA GLN A 84 -16.00 -8.37 4.09
C GLN A 84 -14.82 -7.41 4.37
N GLY A 85 -15.18 -6.21 4.85
CA GLY A 85 -14.23 -5.15 5.16
C GLY A 85 -13.79 -4.32 3.94
N PHE A 86 -14.24 -4.66 2.74
CA PHE A 86 -14.29 -3.72 1.63
C PHE A 86 -15.55 -2.85 1.78
N ASP A 87 -15.56 -1.66 1.18
CA ASP A 87 -16.66 -0.68 1.37
C ASP A 87 -18.01 -1.21 0.81
N MET A 88 -18.68 -2.04 1.62
CA MET A 88 -19.89 -2.76 1.26
C MET A 88 -21.05 -1.84 0.83
N GLY A 89 -21.14 -0.65 1.40
CA GLY A 89 -22.19 0.32 1.06
C GLY A 89 -22.09 0.94 -0.34
N VAL A 90 -20.99 0.67 -1.04
CA VAL A 90 -20.69 1.23 -2.37
C VAL A 90 -20.74 0.16 -3.46
N TYR A 91 -20.72 -1.11 -3.08
CA TYR A 91 -20.91 -2.23 -4.00
C TYR A 91 -22.38 -2.68 -3.94
N ASP A 92 -22.99 -2.90 -5.11
CA ASP A 92 -24.36 -3.42 -5.18
C ASP A 92 -24.43 -4.76 -4.41
N ASP A 93 -25.46 -4.97 -3.60
CA ASP A 93 -25.71 -6.19 -2.81
C ASP A 93 -25.81 -7.47 -3.66
N LYS A 94 -25.87 -7.32 -4.97
CA LYS A 94 -25.93 -8.40 -5.95
C LYS A 94 -24.59 -8.57 -6.64
N HIS A 95 -24.45 -9.67 -7.36
CA HIS A 95 -23.29 -9.97 -8.17
C HIS A 95 -22.98 -8.82 -9.14
N SER A 96 -21.83 -8.20 -8.95
CA SER A 96 -21.41 -7.07 -9.77
C SER A 96 -20.22 -7.43 -10.63
N PHE A 97 -20.31 -7.09 -11.91
CA PHE A 97 -19.25 -7.27 -12.88
C PHE A 97 -19.06 -5.96 -13.64
N ILE A 98 -17.83 -5.44 -13.64
CA ILE A 98 -17.53 -4.14 -14.24
C ILE A 98 -16.29 -4.20 -15.14
N LEU A 99 -16.23 -3.28 -16.08
CA LEU A 99 -15.00 -2.94 -16.79
C LEU A 99 -14.19 -1.98 -15.90
N GLY A 100 -13.30 -2.54 -15.10
CA GLY A 100 -12.58 -1.83 -14.05
C GLY A 100 -11.55 -0.84 -14.58
N SER A 101 -10.85 -1.18 -15.66
CA SER A 101 -10.01 -0.22 -16.37
C SER A 101 -9.88 -0.55 -17.85
N LYS A 102 -9.62 0.48 -18.66
CA LYS A 102 -9.38 0.38 -20.11
C LYS A 102 -8.46 1.50 -20.55
N TYR A 103 -7.51 1.20 -21.42
CA TYR A 103 -6.64 2.24 -21.96
C TYR A 103 -6.11 1.93 -23.35
N LEU A 104 -5.77 3.01 -24.06
CA LEU A 104 -4.95 3.03 -25.25
C LEU A 104 -3.78 3.97 -25.00
N SER A 105 -2.57 3.56 -25.37
CA SER A 105 -1.39 4.40 -25.19
C SER A 105 -0.46 4.28 -26.38
N TRP A 106 0.11 5.39 -26.78
CA TRP A 106 1.22 5.46 -27.71
C TRP A 106 2.37 6.19 -27.05
N GLN A 107 3.57 5.63 -27.07
CA GLN A 107 4.74 6.22 -26.44
C GLN A 107 5.99 6.08 -27.30
N ASP A 108 6.64 7.21 -27.53
CA ASP A 108 7.98 7.31 -28.08
C ASP A 108 8.96 7.80 -27.01
N LYS A 109 10.22 7.94 -27.40
CA LYS A 109 11.28 8.51 -26.57
C LYS A 109 10.95 9.94 -26.07
N TYR A 110 10.34 10.75 -26.93
CA TYR A 110 10.09 12.17 -26.65
C TYR A 110 8.64 12.49 -26.33
N TYR A 111 7.70 11.71 -26.80
CA TYR A 111 6.27 11.98 -26.69
C TYR A 111 5.52 10.74 -26.22
N GLY A 112 4.49 10.95 -25.47
CA GLY A 112 3.55 9.90 -25.09
C GLY A 112 2.15 10.46 -24.97
N VAL A 113 1.17 9.66 -25.40
CA VAL A 113 -0.26 9.97 -25.25
C VAL A 113 -0.94 8.73 -24.69
N ARG A 114 -1.82 8.91 -23.71
CA ARG A 114 -2.67 7.86 -23.17
C ARG A 114 -4.10 8.38 -23.09
N VAL A 115 -5.06 7.53 -23.46
CA VAL A 115 -6.50 7.77 -23.33
C VAL A 115 -7.13 6.60 -22.60
N GLY A 116 -8.10 6.86 -21.76
CA GLY A 116 -8.74 5.89 -20.87
C GLY A 116 -8.24 6.04 -19.44
N ASP A 117 -8.10 4.95 -18.71
CA ASP A 117 -7.71 4.98 -17.31
C ASP A 117 -6.22 5.31 -17.13
N ILE A 118 -5.97 6.34 -16.35
CA ILE A 118 -4.64 6.90 -16.05
C ILE A 118 -4.30 6.57 -14.61
N PHE A 119 -3.14 5.95 -14.41
CA PHE A 119 -2.48 5.79 -13.13
C PHE A 119 -1.19 6.60 -13.18
N ASP A 120 -1.07 7.60 -12.31
CA ASP A 120 0.13 8.44 -12.22
C ASP A 120 0.31 9.01 -10.80
N GLN A 121 1.51 9.49 -10.53
CA GLN A 121 1.87 10.14 -9.27
C GLN A 121 2.79 11.32 -9.56
N PHE A 122 2.54 12.44 -8.87
CA PHE A 122 3.40 13.62 -8.90
C PHE A 122 4.21 13.70 -7.61
N GLY A 123 5.55 13.74 -7.73
CA GLY A 123 6.45 13.74 -6.60
C GLY A 123 6.26 12.56 -5.64
N SER A 124 6.21 12.82 -4.36
CA SER A 124 5.92 11.82 -3.33
C SER A 124 4.47 11.31 -3.33
N GLY A 125 3.59 11.96 -4.08
CA GLY A 125 2.16 11.69 -4.10
C GLY A 125 1.34 12.63 -3.20
N MET A 126 1.96 13.46 -2.38
CA MET A 126 1.25 14.38 -1.48
C MET A 126 0.37 15.39 -2.21
N VAL A 127 0.69 15.73 -3.47
CA VAL A 127 -0.14 16.59 -4.32
C VAL A 127 -1.14 15.77 -5.15
N PHE A 128 -0.73 14.60 -5.65
CA PHE A 128 -1.56 13.73 -6.47
C PHE A 128 -0.99 12.32 -6.55
N ARG A 129 -1.85 11.33 -6.36
CA ARG A 129 -1.57 9.93 -6.71
C ARG A 129 -2.84 9.20 -7.13
N SER A 130 -2.80 8.63 -8.31
CA SER A 130 -3.83 7.72 -8.82
C SER A 130 -3.24 6.33 -8.98
N TYR A 131 -3.81 5.33 -8.30
CA TYR A 131 -3.29 3.97 -8.26
C TYR A 131 -4.38 2.94 -7.93
N GLU A 132 -4.08 1.68 -8.18
CA GLU A 132 -4.87 0.54 -7.74
C GLU A 132 -4.17 -0.17 -6.60
N ASP A 133 -4.89 -0.50 -5.55
CA ASP A 133 -4.46 -1.40 -4.48
C ASP A 133 -5.56 -2.39 -4.14
N ARG A 134 -5.41 -3.63 -4.65
CA ARG A 134 -6.41 -4.69 -4.47
C ARG A 134 -6.48 -5.20 -3.04
N GLN A 135 -5.39 -5.09 -2.28
CA GLN A 135 -5.36 -5.46 -0.88
C GLN A 135 -6.16 -4.47 -0.03
N LEU A 136 -6.07 -3.19 -0.35
CA LEU A 136 -6.86 -2.13 0.28
C LEU A 136 -8.27 -2.03 -0.31
N GLY A 137 -8.50 -2.58 -1.50
CA GLY A 137 -9.80 -2.63 -2.15
C GLY A 137 -10.20 -1.34 -2.83
N PHE A 138 -9.24 -0.54 -3.28
CA PHE A 138 -9.57 0.67 -4.03
C PHE A 138 -8.76 0.84 -5.31
N ASN A 139 -9.36 1.60 -6.22
CA ASN A 139 -8.80 2.03 -7.48
C ASN A 139 -9.33 3.44 -7.77
N ASN A 140 -8.43 4.42 -7.76
CA ASN A 140 -8.74 5.83 -8.00
C ASN A 140 -8.16 6.32 -9.34
N SER A 141 -8.19 5.47 -10.38
CA SER A 141 -7.78 5.87 -11.74
C SER A 141 -8.55 7.08 -12.24
N LEU A 142 -7.93 7.87 -13.11
CA LEU A 142 -8.60 8.94 -13.83
C LEU A 142 -8.99 8.46 -15.23
N GLU A 143 -10.27 8.40 -15.56
CA GLU A 143 -10.73 8.16 -16.93
C GLU A 143 -10.64 9.47 -17.72
N GLY A 144 -9.69 9.53 -18.65
CA GLY A 144 -9.44 10.77 -19.40
C GLY A 144 -8.28 10.68 -20.38
N GLY A 145 -7.51 11.75 -20.45
CA GLY A 145 -6.36 11.87 -21.34
C GLY A 145 -5.08 12.33 -20.62
N GLN A 146 -3.95 11.80 -21.04
CA GLN A 146 -2.63 12.17 -20.55
C GLN A 146 -1.67 12.38 -21.73
N VAL A 147 -0.86 13.43 -21.62
CA VAL A 147 0.23 13.73 -22.55
C VAL A 147 1.54 13.82 -21.76
N ARG A 148 2.60 13.28 -22.35
CA ARG A 148 3.97 13.34 -21.81
C ARG A 148 4.91 13.85 -22.90
N VAL A 149 5.78 14.80 -22.54
CA VAL A 149 6.80 15.39 -23.42
C VAL A 149 8.14 15.36 -22.71
N SER A 150 9.18 14.87 -23.38
CA SER A 150 10.55 14.86 -22.88
C SER A 150 11.46 15.54 -23.90
N LEU A 151 12.03 16.68 -23.54
CA LEU A 151 12.93 17.45 -24.38
C LEU A 151 14.38 17.12 -24.02
N LYS A 152 15.07 16.35 -24.85
CA LYS A 152 16.49 15.96 -24.71
C LYS A 152 16.86 15.48 -23.29
N ASP A 153 15.93 14.85 -22.57
CA ASP A 153 16.08 14.42 -21.17
C ASP A 153 16.38 15.53 -20.14
N TYR A 154 16.36 16.79 -20.53
CA TYR A 154 16.55 17.94 -19.63
C TYR A 154 15.25 18.42 -19.01
N VAL A 155 14.18 18.44 -19.82
CA VAL A 155 12.87 18.91 -19.41
C VAL A 155 11.86 17.81 -19.68
N LYS A 156 11.09 17.44 -18.66
CA LYS A 156 9.96 16.52 -18.78
C LYS A 156 8.70 17.24 -18.32
N VAL A 157 7.66 17.14 -19.13
CA VAL A 157 6.34 17.70 -18.83
C VAL A 157 5.31 16.60 -18.97
N ARG A 158 4.43 16.50 -17.99
CA ARG A 158 3.25 15.63 -18.03
C ARG A 158 2.02 16.49 -17.79
N GLY A 159 0.97 16.23 -18.54
CA GLY A 159 -0.34 16.85 -18.32
C GLY A 159 -1.42 15.76 -18.39
N MET A 160 -2.43 15.87 -17.54
CA MET A 160 -3.55 14.93 -17.51
C MET A 160 -4.85 15.65 -17.15
N TYR A 161 -5.95 15.07 -17.60
CA TYR A 161 -7.30 15.54 -17.26
C TYR A 161 -8.27 14.38 -17.36
N GLY A 162 -9.14 14.18 -16.36
CA GLY A 162 -10.10 13.10 -16.36
C GLY A 162 -11.03 13.09 -15.14
N ARG A 163 -11.96 12.16 -15.14
CA ARG A 163 -12.87 11.90 -14.02
C ARG A 163 -12.28 10.80 -13.13
N PRO A 164 -12.18 10.99 -11.81
CA PRO A 164 -11.66 9.96 -10.92
C PRO A 164 -12.67 8.83 -10.77
N ARG A 165 -12.17 7.63 -10.69
CA ARG A 165 -12.95 6.47 -10.29
C ARG A 165 -13.00 6.38 -8.76
N LEU A 166 -14.18 6.13 -8.23
CA LEU A 166 -14.42 5.76 -6.85
C LEU A 166 -15.26 4.47 -6.82
N ASN A 167 -14.67 3.39 -6.32
CA ASN A 167 -15.26 2.05 -6.29
C ASN A 167 -15.71 1.58 -7.69
N MET A 168 -17.02 1.46 -7.95
CA MET A 168 -17.57 0.95 -9.21
C MET A 168 -17.97 2.04 -10.20
N HIS A 169 -17.93 3.31 -9.80
CA HIS A 169 -18.41 4.44 -10.58
C HIS A 169 -17.32 5.49 -10.79
N HIS A 170 -17.53 6.36 -11.78
CA HIS A 170 -16.75 7.59 -11.92
C HIS A 170 -17.46 8.69 -11.15
N ALA A 171 -16.70 9.44 -10.35
CA ALA A 171 -17.20 10.60 -9.62
C ALA A 171 -17.61 11.73 -10.58
N ASP A 172 -18.48 12.63 -10.15
CA ASP A 172 -18.85 13.82 -10.93
C ASP A 172 -17.82 14.94 -10.90
N SER A 173 -16.79 14.78 -10.08
CA SER A 173 -15.62 15.67 -10.07
C SER A 173 -14.73 15.47 -11.30
N TRP A 174 -14.02 16.53 -11.67
CA TRP A 174 -12.98 16.52 -12.70
C TRP A 174 -11.63 16.86 -12.07
N VAL A 175 -10.60 16.11 -12.42
CA VAL A 175 -9.25 16.32 -11.94
C VAL A 175 -8.32 16.59 -13.11
N GLY A 176 -7.65 17.73 -13.07
CA GLY A 176 -6.59 18.10 -14.00
C GLY A 176 -5.27 18.30 -13.28
N GLY A 177 -4.16 17.97 -13.94
CA GLY A 177 -2.86 18.15 -13.34
C GLY A 177 -1.74 18.26 -14.36
N THR A 178 -0.70 19.01 -13.98
CA THR A 178 0.56 19.14 -14.74
C THR A 178 1.74 18.93 -13.80
N ASP A 179 2.79 18.31 -14.33
CA ASP A 179 4.04 18.07 -13.62
C ASP A 179 5.21 18.40 -14.54
N LEU A 180 6.13 19.23 -14.04
CA LEU A 180 7.34 19.66 -14.71
C LEU A 180 8.57 19.16 -13.95
N SER A 181 9.52 18.56 -14.65
CA SER A 181 10.83 18.19 -14.10
C SER A 181 11.93 18.79 -14.97
N LEU A 182 12.88 19.47 -14.33
CA LEU A 182 14.02 20.13 -14.94
C LEU A 182 15.31 19.54 -14.37
N SER A 183 16.12 18.88 -15.21
CA SER A 183 17.43 18.33 -14.81
C SER A 183 18.55 19.36 -14.98
N LEU A 184 18.87 20.07 -13.89
CA LEU A 184 19.90 21.13 -13.90
C LEU A 184 21.30 20.55 -14.10
N ALA A 185 21.60 19.37 -13.55
CA ALA A 185 22.89 18.70 -13.75
C ALA A 185 23.13 18.38 -15.22
N LYS A 186 22.11 17.88 -15.94
CA LYS A 186 22.22 17.61 -17.38
C LYS A 186 22.37 18.90 -18.20
N LEU A 187 21.65 19.96 -17.86
CA LEU A 187 21.77 21.26 -18.49
C LEU A 187 23.19 21.83 -18.31
N ALA A 188 23.75 21.73 -17.11
CA ALA A 188 25.11 22.16 -16.78
C ALA A 188 26.19 21.14 -17.24
N LYS A 189 25.80 20.02 -17.86
CA LYS A 189 26.69 18.91 -18.29
C LYS A 189 27.48 18.27 -17.12
N ILE A 190 26.98 18.34 -15.92
CA ILE A 190 27.54 17.68 -14.72
C ILE A 190 27.23 16.18 -14.83
N LYS A 191 28.28 15.34 -14.73
CA LYS A 191 28.15 13.87 -14.83
C LYS A 191 28.27 13.16 -13.47
N THR A 192 28.77 13.85 -12.47
CA THR A 192 29.10 13.29 -11.15
C THR A 192 27.97 13.44 -10.12
N ALA A 193 26.95 14.20 -10.47
CA ALA A 193 25.80 14.46 -9.60
C ALA A 193 24.52 14.55 -10.43
N GLU A 194 23.39 14.22 -9.83
CA GLU A 194 22.07 14.56 -10.35
C GLU A 194 21.48 15.70 -9.51
N PHE A 195 20.91 16.69 -10.18
CA PHE A 195 20.17 17.77 -9.54
C PHE A 195 18.95 18.10 -10.39
N ASN A 196 17.77 17.82 -9.82
CA ASN A 196 16.50 18.04 -10.47
C ASN A 196 15.65 19.03 -9.64
N LEU A 197 15.05 20.00 -10.33
CA LEU A 197 13.98 20.85 -9.79
C LEU A 197 12.67 20.43 -10.46
N GLU A 198 11.61 20.33 -9.66
CA GLU A 198 10.33 19.86 -10.16
C GLU A 198 9.21 20.72 -9.57
N GLY A 199 8.10 20.80 -10.29
CA GLY A 199 6.91 21.49 -9.84
C GLY A 199 5.65 20.84 -10.38
N SER A 200 4.59 20.86 -9.59
CA SER A 200 3.29 20.33 -10.01
C SER A 200 2.17 21.29 -9.67
N TYR A 201 1.13 21.23 -10.48
CA TYR A 201 -0.18 21.83 -10.21
C TYR A 201 -1.26 20.78 -10.41
N VAL A 202 -2.23 20.73 -9.49
CA VAL A 202 -3.42 19.86 -9.59
C VAL A 202 -4.64 20.67 -9.21
N ASN A 203 -5.68 20.53 -10.00
CA ASN A 203 -7.00 21.11 -9.74
C ASN A 203 -8.04 20.00 -9.70
N ARG A 204 -8.94 20.04 -8.72
CA ARG A 204 -10.19 19.29 -8.70
C ARG A 204 -11.35 20.28 -8.82
N HIS A 205 -12.23 20.08 -9.78
CA HIS A 205 -13.47 20.83 -9.96
C HIS A 205 -14.67 19.93 -9.76
N GLU A 206 -15.62 20.35 -8.96
CA GLU A 206 -16.84 19.59 -8.67
C GLU A 206 -18.01 20.54 -8.40
N SER A 207 -19.18 20.24 -8.97
CA SER A 207 -20.43 20.93 -8.62
C SER A 207 -20.79 20.61 -7.17
N VAL A 208 -20.98 21.64 -6.35
CA VAL A 208 -21.28 21.45 -4.93
C VAL A 208 -22.74 21.05 -4.76
N ALA A 209 -23.00 19.85 -4.25
CA ALA A 209 -24.33 19.39 -3.90
C ALA A 209 -24.99 20.25 -2.81
N ASP A 210 -26.32 20.35 -2.82
CA ASP A 210 -27.07 21.21 -1.89
C ASP A 210 -26.75 20.96 -0.41
N ALA A 211 -26.49 19.69 -0.06
CA ALA A 211 -26.13 19.30 1.31
C ALA A 211 -24.82 19.95 1.81
N PHE A 212 -23.91 20.32 0.92
CA PHE A 212 -22.61 20.90 1.26
C PHE A 212 -22.50 22.41 1.03
N LYS A 213 -23.50 23.04 0.41
CA LYS A 213 -23.46 24.49 0.06
C LYS A 213 -23.30 25.41 1.25
N SER A 214 -23.68 24.97 2.45
CA SER A 214 -23.49 25.74 3.69
C SER A 214 -22.03 25.79 4.15
N VAL A 215 -21.22 24.82 3.76
CA VAL A 215 -19.82 24.66 4.22
C VAL A 215 -18.84 24.87 3.08
N VAL A 216 -19.15 24.32 1.89
CA VAL A 216 -18.26 24.40 0.72
C VAL A 216 -18.57 25.67 -0.08
N THR A 217 -17.64 26.63 -0.03
CA THR A 217 -17.80 27.96 -0.64
C THR A 217 -17.21 28.09 -2.05
N THR A 218 -16.48 27.06 -2.51
CA THR A 218 -15.86 27.04 -3.84
C THR A 218 -15.93 25.63 -4.45
N PRO A 219 -16.26 25.51 -5.75
CA PRO A 219 -16.24 24.23 -6.46
C PRO A 219 -14.82 23.75 -6.82
N ASN A 220 -13.81 24.58 -6.60
CA ASN A 220 -12.43 24.32 -7.00
C ASN A 220 -11.53 24.06 -5.79
N LEU A 221 -10.70 23.04 -5.93
CA LEU A 221 -9.54 22.81 -5.09
C LEU A 221 -8.28 22.94 -5.95
N ASP A 222 -7.33 23.74 -5.52
CA ASP A 222 -6.03 23.93 -6.16
C ASP A 222 -4.90 23.46 -5.24
N MET A 223 -3.97 22.69 -5.79
CA MET A 223 -2.78 22.21 -5.10
C MET A 223 -1.52 22.49 -5.92
N TYR A 224 -0.46 22.90 -5.25
CA TYR A 224 0.83 23.19 -5.84
C TYR A 224 1.93 22.44 -5.12
N SER A 225 2.91 21.91 -5.85
CA SER A 225 4.10 21.29 -5.28
C SER A 225 5.36 21.86 -5.91
N ALA A 226 6.38 22.06 -5.07
CA ALA A 226 7.74 22.37 -5.50
C ALA A 226 8.72 21.38 -4.87
N ARG A 227 9.64 20.81 -5.66
CA ARG A 227 10.55 19.75 -5.25
C ARG A 227 11.98 20.01 -5.70
N ALA A 228 12.94 19.58 -4.88
CA ALA A 228 14.35 19.53 -5.22
C ALA A 228 14.93 18.16 -4.87
N ASN A 229 15.64 17.54 -5.81
CA ASN A 229 16.27 16.24 -5.63
C ASN A 229 17.75 16.35 -6.02
N ILE A 230 18.63 15.89 -5.12
CA ILE A 230 20.09 15.88 -5.32
C ILE A 230 20.57 14.47 -5.01
N ASP A 231 21.32 13.87 -5.94
CA ASP A 231 22.03 12.63 -5.74
C ASP A 231 23.51 12.84 -6.09
N TRP A 232 24.39 12.66 -5.10
CA TRP A 232 25.82 12.89 -5.23
C TRP A 232 26.64 11.97 -4.34
N ASN A 233 27.52 11.17 -4.95
CA ASN A 233 28.50 10.34 -4.25
C ASN A 233 27.92 9.51 -3.07
N GLY A 234 26.76 8.88 -3.29
CA GLY A 234 26.08 8.06 -2.28
C GLY A 234 25.19 8.84 -1.31
N ILE A 235 25.20 10.16 -1.38
CA ILE A 235 24.27 11.02 -0.64
C ILE A 235 23.07 11.32 -1.55
N SER A 236 21.86 11.16 -1.02
CA SER A 236 20.62 11.60 -1.65
C SER A 236 19.91 12.60 -0.73
N VAL A 237 19.46 13.71 -1.30
CA VAL A 237 18.66 14.72 -0.58
C VAL A 237 17.41 14.98 -1.39
N ARG A 238 16.25 14.92 -0.76
CA ARG A 238 14.95 15.20 -1.35
C ARG A 238 14.19 16.16 -0.47
N ALA A 239 13.60 17.18 -1.07
CA ALA A 239 12.74 18.12 -0.38
C ALA A 239 11.50 18.37 -1.23
N GLU A 240 10.34 18.36 -0.61
CA GLU A 240 9.07 18.66 -1.24
C GLU A 240 8.24 19.58 -0.34
N TYR A 241 7.67 20.62 -0.93
CA TYR A 241 6.67 21.47 -0.32
C TYR A 241 5.38 21.37 -1.13
N VAL A 242 4.25 21.20 -0.45
CA VAL A 242 2.92 21.19 -1.05
C VAL A 242 2.05 22.23 -0.35
N ASN A 243 1.28 22.98 -1.15
CA ASN A 243 0.25 23.89 -0.66
C ASN A 243 -1.11 23.48 -1.23
N LYS A 244 -2.15 23.54 -0.40
CA LYS A 244 -3.55 23.21 -0.74
C LYS A 244 -4.44 24.41 -0.46
N SER A 245 -5.28 24.81 -1.41
CA SER A 245 -6.33 25.80 -1.20
C SER A 245 -7.38 25.30 -0.19
N LYS A 246 -8.36 26.12 0.14
CA LYS A 246 -9.44 25.73 1.07
C LYS A 246 -10.23 24.54 0.53
N ASP A 247 -10.37 23.51 1.36
CA ASP A 247 -11.18 22.32 1.09
C ASP A 247 -11.63 21.66 2.40
N LEU A 248 -12.61 20.75 2.34
CA LEU A 248 -12.93 19.86 3.44
C LEU A 248 -11.80 18.83 3.63
N VAL A 249 -11.40 18.58 4.86
CA VAL A 249 -10.43 17.52 5.19
C VAL A 249 -11.11 16.16 5.21
N GLU A 250 -12.34 16.12 5.70
CA GLU A 250 -13.22 14.95 5.74
C GLU A 250 -14.66 15.40 5.50
N LEU A 251 -15.55 14.49 5.08
CA LEU A 251 -16.97 14.78 4.84
C LEU A 251 -17.70 15.32 6.09
N THR A 252 -17.21 14.95 7.27
CA THR A 252 -17.74 15.40 8.57
C THR A 252 -17.18 16.74 9.03
N SER A 253 -16.27 17.36 8.25
CA SER A 253 -15.68 18.65 8.61
C SER A 253 -16.72 19.77 8.54
N GLU A 254 -16.81 20.58 9.57
CA GLU A 254 -17.73 21.72 9.65
C GLU A 254 -17.20 22.96 8.87
N ASN A 255 -15.92 22.98 8.56
CA ASN A 255 -15.24 24.10 7.92
C ASN A 255 -14.22 23.65 6.87
N MET A 256 -14.04 24.47 5.84
CA MET A 256 -12.96 24.31 4.88
C MET A 256 -11.64 24.86 5.44
N HIS A 257 -10.55 24.13 5.23
CA HIS A 257 -9.20 24.50 5.66
C HIS A 257 -8.22 24.57 4.49
N THR A 258 -7.33 25.54 4.52
CA THR A 258 -6.11 25.51 3.71
C THR A 258 -5.16 24.48 4.30
N GLY A 259 -4.39 23.81 3.45
CA GLY A 259 -3.42 22.82 3.88
C GLY A 259 -2.03 23.07 3.36
N TYR A 260 -1.03 22.52 4.03
CA TYR A 260 0.33 22.46 3.53
C TYR A 260 1.07 21.23 4.05
N ALA A 261 2.09 20.82 3.30
CA ALA A 261 2.99 19.74 3.70
C ALA A 261 4.44 20.09 3.39
N TRP A 262 5.33 19.62 4.27
CA TRP A 262 6.76 19.56 4.05
C TRP A 262 7.23 18.13 4.17
N LEU A 263 8.06 17.68 3.23
CA LEU A 263 8.78 16.41 3.30
C LEU A 263 10.25 16.67 3.02
N GLY A 264 11.12 16.19 3.91
CA GLY A 264 12.56 16.20 3.74
C GLY A 264 13.10 14.80 3.93
N GLU A 265 14.00 14.35 3.05
CA GLU A 265 14.67 13.07 3.14
C GLU A 265 16.16 13.24 2.88
N VAL A 266 16.98 12.61 3.70
CA VAL A 266 18.43 12.54 3.51
C VAL A 266 18.84 11.08 3.60
N GLY A 267 19.38 10.56 2.51
CA GLY A 267 19.91 9.21 2.41
C GLY A 267 21.44 9.21 2.27
N TYR A 268 22.08 8.19 2.81
CA TYR A 268 23.50 7.94 2.61
C TYR A 268 23.76 6.45 2.42
N ASN A 269 24.41 6.10 1.30
CA ASN A 269 24.77 4.74 0.98
C ASN A 269 26.27 4.66 0.67
N HIS A 270 26.99 3.90 1.48
CA HIS A 270 28.42 3.66 1.25
C HIS A 270 28.82 2.25 1.70
N LYS A 271 29.29 1.44 0.75
CA LYS A 271 29.74 0.04 0.99
C LYS A 271 28.68 -0.80 1.75
N GLN A 272 28.91 -1.04 3.03
CA GLN A 272 28.07 -1.88 3.89
C GLN A 272 27.08 -1.08 4.73
N PHE A 273 27.14 0.24 4.67
CA PHE A 273 26.29 1.15 5.43
C PHE A 273 25.22 1.78 4.53
N SER A 274 24.00 1.81 5.01
CA SER A 274 22.88 2.57 4.41
C SER A 274 22.10 3.25 5.54
N GLY A 275 21.83 4.53 5.36
CA GLY A 275 21.01 5.32 6.30
C GLY A 275 20.03 6.20 5.54
N LEU A 276 18.84 6.37 6.11
CA LEU A 276 17.79 7.26 5.63
C LEU A 276 17.19 8.00 6.82
N ALA A 277 17.10 9.31 6.73
CA ALA A 277 16.35 10.14 7.66
C ALA A 277 15.25 10.87 6.88
N THR A 278 14.03 10.81 7.38
CA THR A 278 12.85 11.45 6.80
C THR A 278 12.18 12.33 7.83
N PHE A 279 11.82 13.55 7.45
CA PHE A 279 11.05 14.48 8.27
C PHE A 279 9.82 14.93 7.52
N ARG A 280 8.66 15.00 8.21
CA ARG A 280 7.40 15.43 7.60
C ARG A 280 6.60 16.33 8.53
N VAL A 281 5.99 17.36 7.94
CA VAL A 281 4.94 18.16 8.54
C VAL A 281 3.72 18.06 7.63
N LEU A 282 2.57 17.76 8.19
CA LEU A 282 1.28 17.80 7.49
C LEU A 282 0.33 18.73 8.25
N LYS A 283 -0.46 19.49 7.50
CA LYS A 283 -1.58 20.26 8.04
C LYS A 283 -2.73 20.27 7.05
N HIS A 284 -3.87 19.69 7.44
CA HIS A 284 -5.11 19.63 6.66
C HIS A 284 -4.91 19.12 5.22
N MET A 285 -4.01 18.14 5.02
CA MET A 285 -3.57 17.72 3.69
C MET A 285 -4.44 16.64 3.07
N ASN A 286 -5.29 15.94 3.85
CA ASN A 286 -6.21 14.98 3.25
C ASN A 286 -7.07 15.67 2.18
N THR A 287 -7.22 15.00 1.04
CA THR A 287 -7.91 15.55 -0.13
C THR A 287 -8.78 14.47 -0.74
N MET A 288 -10.09 14.71 -0.77
CA MET A 288 -11.05 13.77 -1.34
C MET A 288 -11.10 13.86 -2.86
N LEU A 289 -11.41 12.74 -3.52
CA LEU A 289 -11.71 12.71 -4.96
C LEU A 289 -13.00 13.44 -5.28
N THR A 290 -14.00 13.29 -4.41
CA THR A 290 -15.35 13.87 -4.57
C THR A 290 -15.99 14.09 -3.21
N LEU A 291 -16.86 15.10 -3.13
CA LEU A 291 -17.67 15.42 -1.95
C LEU A 291 -18.85 14.44 -1.76
N GLU A 292 -19.23 13.70 -2.80
CA GLU A 292 -20.33 12.73 -2.75
C GLU A 292 -19.87 11.32 -2.39
N GLY A 293 -18.56 11.09 -2.34
CA GLY A 293 -17.97 9.78 -2.13
C GLY A 293 -17.78 9.45 -0.66
N GLN A 294 -17.90 8.18 -0.34
CA GLN A 294 -17.55 7.62 0.97
C GLN A 294 -16.48 6.53 0.83
N GLY A 295 -15.85 6.20 1.95
CA GLY A 295 -14.89 5.10 2.03
C GLY A 295 -13.44 5.51 1.90
N THR A 296 -12.55 4.57 2.19
CA THR A 296 -11.10 4.78 2.25
C THR A 296 -10.48 5.07 0.88
N GLY A 297 -11.15 4.70 -0.21
CA GLY A 297 -10.72 4.97 -1.59
C GLY A 297 -11.00 6.40 -2.07
N ASN A 298 -11.76 7.21 -1.32
CA ASN A 298 -12.09 8.59 -1.69
C ASN A 298 -10.92 9.54 -1.37
N VAL A 299 -9.74 9.28 -1.93
CA VAL A 299 -8.51 10.04 -1.69
C VAL A 299 -7.82 10.37 -3.00
N LEU A 300 -7.53 11.66 -3.22
CA LEU A 300 -6.83 12.18 -4.41
C LEU A 300 -5.32 12.15 -4.26
N ASN A 301 -4.82 12.32 -3.04
CA ASN A 301 -3.40 12.37 -2.71
C ASN A 301 -2.95 11.16 -1.87
N TYR A 302 -1.66 11.05 -1.63
CA TYR A 302 -1.06 9.94 -0.90
C TYR A 302 -0.29 10.43 0.31
N LEU A 303 -0.77 10.07 1.49
CA LEU A 303 -0.20 10.45 2.78
C LEU A 303 0.10 9.19 3.60
N PRO A 304 1.12 8.38 3.23
CA PRO A 304 1.41 7.15 3.94
C PRO A 304 2.00 7.40 5.32
N ALA A 305 1.80 6.49 6.25
CA ALA A 305 2.57 6.45 7.47
C ALA A 305 4.05 6.22 7.15
N LEU A 306 4.92 7.16 7.54
CA LEU A 306 6.37 7.05 7.37
C LEU A 306 6.97 6.41 8.63
N THR A 307 6.69 5.12 8.81
CA THR A 307 7.16 4.28 9.90
C THR A 307 7.60 2.94 9.34
N ARG A 308 8.35 2.17 10.12
CA ARG A 308 8.70 0.81 9.72
C ARG A 308 7.44 -0.03 9.49
N GLN A 309 7.37 -0.69 8.34
CA GLN A 309 6.33 -1.68 8.04
C GLN A 309 6.83 -3.06 8.46
N TYR A 310 6.14 -3.70 9.39
CA TYR A 310 6.52 -5.01 9.91
C TYR A 310 5.81 -6.14 9.18
N THR A 311 6.51 -7.25 8.98
CA THR A 311 5.94 -8.52 8.52
C THR A 311 5.54 -9.42 9.68
N TYR A 312 6.04 -9.15 10.89
CA TYR A 312 5.74 -9.90 12.10
C TYR A 312 4.38 -9.50 12.67
N MET A 313 3.58 -10.50 13.05
CA MET A 313 2.18 -10.32 13.44
C MET A 313 2.01 -9.36 14.62
N LEU A 314 2.78 -9.56 15.70
CA LEU A 314 2.64 -8.73 16.91
C LEU A 314 3.28 -7.35 16.76
N ALA A 315 4.36 -7.23 15.98
CA ALA A 315 4.97 -5.93 15.70
C ALA A 315 4.09 -5.04 14.80
N ASN A 316 3.16 -5.65 14.04
CA ASN A 316 2.19 -4.97 13.20
C ASN A 316 0.76 -5.04 13.76
N LEU A 317 0.60 -5.29 15.06
CA LEU A 317 -0.71 -5.46 15.70
C LEU A 317 -1.54 -4.18 15.66
N ASN A 318 -0.88 -3.03 15.88
CA ASN A 318 -1.49 -1.70 15.91
C ASN A 318 -0.64 -0.74 15.03
N PRO A 319 -0.73 -0.85 13.69
CA PRO A 319 0.07 -0.02 12.79
C PRO A 319 -0.33 1.45 12.89
N TYR A 320 0.68 2.34 12.84
CA TYR A 320 0.44 3.78 12.86
C TYR A 320 -0.37 4.24 11.65
N GLN A 321 -1.34 5.09 11.89
CA GLN A 321 -2.13 5.77 10.88
C GLN A 321 -1.87 7.27 10.95
N VAL A 322 -1.72 7.90 9.78
CA VAL A 322 -1.49 9.34 9.66
C VAL A 322 -2.65 10.14 10.24
N ASN A 323 -2.34 11.16 11.02
CA ASN A 323 -3.35 12.13 11.44
C ASN A 323 -3.63 13.11 10.30
N VAL A 324 -4.76 12.92 9.62
CA VAL A 324 -5.16 13.71 8.45
C VAL A 324 -5.37 15.20 8.75
N ASN A 325 -5.67 15.55 9.99
CA ASN A 325 -5.85 16.93 10.42
C ASN A 325 -4.51 17.66 10.62
N GLY A 326 -3.47 16.94 11.00
CA GLY A 326 -2.13 17.50 11.07
C GLY A 326 -1.19 16.76 12.02
N GLU A 327 0.02 16.58 11.55
CA GLU A 327 1.09 15.94 12.31
C GLU A 327 2.46 16.50 11.95
N ILE A 328 3.40 16.36 12.88
CA ILE A 328 4.81 16.64 12.69
C ILE A 328 5.63 15.47 13.23
N GLY A 329 6.60 15.01 12.48
CA GLY A 329 7.45 13.92 12.92
C GLY A 329 8.44 13.47 11.87
N GLY A 330 9.05 12.31 12.12
CA GLY A 330 10.04 11.75 11.21
C GLY A 330 10.45 10.35 11.60
N GLN A 331 11.31 9.80 10.75
CA GLN A 331 11.88 8.47 10.86
C GLN A 331 13.37 8.54 10.55
N ALA A 332 14.14 7.76 11.27
CA ALA A 332 15.54 7.46 10.95
C ALA A 332 15.69 5.95 10.83
N ASP A 333 16.37 5.52 9.78
CA ASP A 333 16.54 4.12 9.41
C ASP A 333 18.00 3.86 9.06
N VAL A 334 18.64 2.87 9.70
CA VAL A 334 20.07 2.60 9.54
C VAL A 334 20.31 1.11 9.38
N TYR A 335 21.01 0.75 8.32
CA TYR A 335 21.44 -0.62 8.02
C TYR A 335 22.96 -0.72 7.98
N TYR A 336 23.49 -1.78 8.57
CA TYR A 336 24.89 -2.13 8.48
C TYR A 336 25.07 -3.62 8.25
N SER A 337 25.87 -4.00 7.25
CA SER A 337 26.09 -5.39 6.87
C SER A 337 27.57 -5.76 7.03
N ILE A 338 27.86 -6.82 7.79
CA ILE A 338 29.22 -7.37 7.93
C ILE A 338 29.27 -8.69 7.17
N ARG A 339 30.24 -8.83 6.27
CA ARG A 339 30.50 -10.05 5.50
C ARG A 339 31.96 -10.50 5.74
N PRO A 340 32.19 -11.39 6.71
CA PRO A 340 33.56 -11.90 6.98
C PRO A 340 34.15 -12.51 5.70
N ASN A 341 35.37 -12.11 5.36
CA ASN A 341 36.11 -12.58 4.17
C ASN A 341 35.36 -12.49 2.84
N GLY A 342 34.37 -11.58 2.70
CA GLY A 342 33.56 -11.44 1.50
C GLY A 342 32.61 -12.62 1.21
N GLN A 343 32.45 -13.55 2.16
CA GLN A 343 31.60 -14.74 1.97
C GLN A 343 30.12 -14.38 1.92
N ARG A 344 29.43 -14.74 0.84
CA ARG A 344 27.96 -14.55 0.72
C ARG A 344 27.13 -15.47 1.62
N SER A 345 27.72 -16.56 2.12
CA SER A 345 27.05 -17.56 2.94
C SER A 345 27.20 -17.34 4.45
N LYS A 346 27.90 -16.29 4.86
CA LYS A 346 28.02 -15.88 6.26
C LYS A 346 27.99 -14.36 6.32
N TYR A 347 27.02 -13.80 7.03
CA TYR A 347 26.88 -12.36 7.20
C TYR A 347 26.12 -12.02 8.48
N TRP A 348 26.33 -10.80 8.95
CA TRP A 348 25.52 -10.14 9.95
C TRP A 348 24.88 -8.91 9.31
N ASN A 349 23.57 -8.77 9.41
CA ASN A 349 22.85 -7.55 9.10
C ASN A 349 22.32 -6.96 10.39
N PHE A 350 22.60 -5.71 10.63
CA PHE A 350 22.10 -4.92 11.74
C PHE A 350 21.17 -3.86 11.16
N HIS A 351 20.02 -3.71 11.76
CA HIS A 351 19.07 -2.69 11.40
C HIS A 351 18.59 -1.98 12.67
N ALA A 352 18.54 -0.67 12.66
CA ALA A 352 17.98 0.16 13.72
C ALA A 352 17.06 1.20 13.10
N ASN A 353 15.87 1.36 13.67
CA ASN A 353 14.88 2.30 13.22
C ASN A 353 14.30 3.07 14.41
N PHE A 354 14.07 4.36 14.20
CA PHE A 354 13.37 5.24 15.12
C PHE A 354 12.35 6.05 14.35
N SER A 355 11.10 6.08 14.80
CA SER A 355 10.07 6.95 14.26
C SER A 355 9.26 7.60 15.37
N THR A 356 8.86 8.87 15.19
CA THR A 356 7.99 9.57 16.14
C THR A 356 7.17 10.64 15.45
N TYR A 357 5.89 10.76 15.86
CA TYR A 357 4.92 11.72 15.33
C TYR A 357 4.11 12.33 16.45
N TYR A 358 3.84 13.62 16.32
CA TYR A 358 3.04 14.43 17.23
C TYR A 358 1.94 15.15 16.47
N SER A 359 0.79 15.36 17.09
CA SER A 359 -0.29 16.18 16.54
C SER A 359 0.12 17.65 16.43
N ASP A 360 -0.44 18.37 15.46
CA ASP A 360 -0.26 19.82 15.37
C ASP A 360 -0.92 20.49 16.60
N LYS A 361 -0.14 21.30 17.33
CA LYS A 361 -0.62 22.05 18.52
C LYS A 361 -1.77 23.01 18.22
N ASN A 362 -1.86 23.49 16.99
CA ASN A 362 -2.88 24.45 16.59
C ASN A 362 -4.28 23.83 16.50
N LEU A 363 -4.40 22.50 16.48
CA LEU A 363 -5.67 21.79 16.42
C LEU A 363 -6.34 21.67 17.79
N ILE A 364 -5.55 21.46 18.85
CA ILE A 364 -6.03 21.14 20.21
C ILE A 364 -5.32 21.95 21.30
N GLY A 365 -4.61 23.02 20.92
CA GLY A 365 -3.87 23.88 21.86
C GLY A 365 -2.56 23.29 22.41
N LYS A 366 -2.34 21.97 22.28
CA LYS A 366 -1.12 21.28 22.71
C LYS A 366 -0.71 20.25 21.65
N SER A 367 0.60 20.03 21.50
CA SER A 367 1.12 18.91 20.70
C SER A 367 1.11 17.64 21.56
N ARG A 368 0.52 16.55 21.05
CA ARG A 368 0.43 15.26 21.74
C ARG A 368 1.06 14.17 20.92
N LEU A 369 1.66 13.19 21.60
CA LEU A 369 2.23 12.02 20.94
C LEU A 369 1.14 11.26 20.19
N LEU A 370 1.39 10.97 18.93
CA LEU A 370 0.57 10.11 18.08
C LEU A 370 1.19 8.73 17.97
N TRP A 371 2.51 8.69 17.77
CA TRP A 371 3.27 7.48 17.56
C TRP A 371 4.73 7.65 17.97
N ARG A 372 5.30 6.61 18.54
CA ARG A 372 6.74 6.42 18.73
C ARG A 372 7.07 4.95 18.56
N ASP A 373 8.12 4.64 17.82
CA ASP A 373 8.66 3.30 17.71
C ASP A 373 10.19 3.37 17.70
N ILE A 374 10.80 2.65 18.62
CA ILE A 374 12.24 2.45 18.70
C ILE A 374 12.46 0.97 18.50
N ASN A 375 13.11 0.59 17.42
CA ASN A 375 13.29 -0.81 17.13
C ASN A 375 14.67 -1.12 16.53
N GLY A 376 15.06 -2.37 16.66
CA GLY A 376 16.26 -2.89 16.05
C GLY A 376 16.16 -4.37 15.82
N ASP A 377 16.83 -4.85 14.78
CA ASP A 377 16.95 -6.28 14.52
C ASP A 377 18.34 -6.66 14.05
N ILE A 378 18.66 -7.90 14.32
CA ILE A 378 19.90 -8.54 13.91
C ILE A 378 19.52 -9.79 13.12
N GLU A 379 20.00 -9.89 11.89
CA GLU A 379 19.90 -11.10 11.10
C GLU A 379 21.29 -11.70 10.93
N HIS A 380 21.43 -13.00 11.21
CA HIS A 380 22.69 -13.72 11.03
C HIS A 380 22.51 -14.96 10.16
N GLN A 381 23.28 -15.02 9.07
CA GLN A 381 23.45 -16.21 8.25
C GLN A 381 24.66 -16.98 8.75
N TRP A 382 24.43 -18.07 9.50
CA TRP A 382 25.49 -18.91 10.09
C TRP A 382 26.28 -19.70 9.04
N ASN A 383 25.53 -20.23 8.07
CA ASN A 383 26.04 -21.02 6.95
C ASN A 383 24.99 -21.10 5.85
N LYS A 384 25.21 -21.90 4.82
CA LYS A 384 24.25 -22.07 3.70
C LYS A 384 22.87 -22.60 4.13
N LYS A 385 22.76 -23.20 5.33
CA LYS A 385 21.55 -23.88 5.81
C LYS A 385 20.79 -23.10 6.90
N ILE A 386 21.50 -22.38 7.77
CA ILE A 386 20.90 -21.77 8.97
C ILE A 386 20.95 -20.26 8.88
N LYS A 387 19.81 -19.63 9.04
CA LYS A 387 19.63 -18.21 9.22
C LYS A 387 18.78 -17.94 10.46
N THR A 388 19.18 -17.00 11.28
CA THR A 388 18.43 -16.54 12.46
C THR A 388 18.23 -15.04 12.44
N GLY A 389 17.11 -14.59 12.98
CA GLY A 389 16.77 -13.18 13.18
C GLY A 389 16.26 -12.95 14.59
N PHE A 390 16.58 -11.79 15.14
CA PHE A 390 16.03 -11.33 16.41
C PHE A 390 15.64 -9.86 16.28
N LEU A 391 14.42 -9.50 16.69
CA LEU A 391 13.90 -8.14 16.66
C LEU A 391 13.39 -7.75 18.04
N VAL A 392 13.67 -6.51 18.41
CA VAL A 392 13.06 -5.82 19.56
C VAL A 392 12.42 -4.54 19.05
N SER A 393 11.20 -4.25 19.48
CA SER A 393 10.49 -2.99 19.19
C SER A 393 9.80 -2.49 20.45
N VAL A 394 9.95 -1.20 20.73
CA VAL A 394 9.27 -0.48 21.81
C VAL A 394 8.35 0.54 21.14
N GLN A 395 7.05 0.28 21.20
CA GLN A 395 6.03 1.09 20.56
C GLN A 395 5.19 1.84 21.59
N GLU A 396 4.88 3.08 21.28
CA GLU A 396 3.92 3.91 22.03
C GLU A 396 3.01 4.62 21.02
N TRP A 397 1.69 4.55 21.22
CA TRP A 397 0.73 5.08 20.28
C TRP A 397 -0.52 5.64 20.96
N SER A 398 -1.16 6.64 20.33
CA SER A 398 -2.38 7.26 20.80
C SER A 398 -3.60 6.54 20.26
N PRO A 399 -4.46 5.94 21.10
CA PRO A 399 -5.70 5.30 20.66
C PRO A 399 -6.76 6.29 20.16
N THR A 400 -6.58 7.57 20.44
CA THR A 400 -7.54 8.64 20.12
C THR A 400 -6.98 9.62 19.09
N HIS A 401 -5.94 9.24 18.35
CA HIS A 401 -5.25 10.11 17.38
C HIS A 401 -4.90 11.51 17.94
N GLY A 402 -4.47 11.56 19.23
CA GLY A 402 -4.06 12.79 19.90
C GLY A 402 -5.19 13.66 20.41
N THR A 403 -6.47 13.26 20.34
CA THR A 403 -7.58 14.02 20.94
C THR A 403 -7.51 14.00 22.47
N THR A 404 -6.93 12.97 23.08
CA THR A 404 -6.61 12.87 24.51
C THR A 404 -5.11 12.70 24.73
N GLU A 405 -4.64 12.85 25.97
CA GLU A 405 -3.23 12.62 26.35
C GLU A 405 -2.91 11.14 26.56
N ARG A 406 -3.91 10.25 26.45
CA ARG A 406 -3.73 8.82 26.68
C ARG A 406 -2.90 8.18 25.56
N THR A 407 -1.88 7.45 25.95
CA THR A 407 -1.07 6.59 25.08
C THR A 407 -1.07 5.16 25.58
N TYR A 408 -0.80 4.22 24.70
CA TYR A 408 -0.59 2.81 24.99
C TYR A 408 0.84 2.44 24.63
N ALA A 409 1.49 1.66 25.49
CA ALA A 409 2.86 1.20 25.30
C ALA A 409 2.92 -0.31 25.15
N SER A 410 3.84 -0.78 24.32
CA SER A 410 4.13 -2.20 24.16
C SER A 410 5.60 -2.47 23.85
N ASN A 411 6.12 -3.56 24.40
CA ASN A 411 7.46 -4.09 24.12
C ASN A 411 7.32 -5.41 23.38
N ILE A 412 7.94 -5.51 22.21
CA ILE A 412 7.76 -6.63 21.29
C ILE A 412 9.10 -7.30 21.05
N PHE A 413 9.09 -8.61 21.16
CA PHE A 413 10.26 -9.47 20.95
C PHE A 413 9.92 -10.51 19.89
N VAL A 414 10.78 -10.67 18.89
CA VAL A 414 10.61 -11.67 17.83
C VAL A 414 11.90 -12.46 17.66
N TYR A 415 11.77 -13.76 17.58
CA TYR A 415 12.82 -14.68 17.16
C TYR A 415 12.37 -15.43 15.90
N ASP A 416 13.17 -15.38 14.86
CA ASP A 416 12.94 -16.02 13.56
C ASP A 416 14.12 -16.95 13.23
N MET A 417 13.84 -18.17 12.79
CA MET A 417 14.85 -19.11 12.36
C MET A 417 14.42 -19.81 11.08
N THR A 418 15.29 -19.85 10.09
CA THR A 418 15.13 -20.64 8.87
C THR A 418 16.21 -21.72 8.80
N TYR A 419 15.77 -22.98 8.61
CA TYR A 419 16.65 -24.11 8.35
C TYR A 419 16.38 -24.72 6.97
N LYS A 420 17.43 -24.83 6.15
CA LYS A 420 17.39 -25.46 4.82
C LYS A 420 17.99 -26.85 4.91
N PHE A 421 17.17 -27.88 4.80
CA PHE A 421 17.63 -29.27 4.77
C PHE A 421 18.47 -29.52 3.51
N ASP A 422 17.95 -29.07 2.38
CA ASP A 422 18.58 -29.13 1.07
C ASP A 422 18.18 -27.91 0.19
N ARG A 423 18.38 -27.99 -1.13
CA ARG A 423 18.01 -26.90 -2.07
C ARG A 423 16.51 -26.75 -2.30
N LYS A 424 15.73 -27.77 -1.94
CA LYS A 424 14.28 -27.80 -2.20
C LYS A 424 13.46 -27.69 -0.92
N THR A 425 14.02 -28.12 0.22
CA THR A 425 13.29 -28.22 1.48
C THR A 425 13.81 -27.24 2.51
N SER A 426 12.94 -26.38 3.03
CA SER A 426 13.25 -25.48 4.14
C SER A 426 12.08 -25.40 5.13
N VAL A 427 12.44 -25.17 6.39
CA VAL A 427 11.48 -24.89 7.47
C VAL A 427 11.85 -23.56 8.09
N ARG A 428 10.86 -22.71 8.31
CA ARG A 428 10.95 -21.45 9.05
C ARG A 428 10.07 -21.56 10.30
N GLY A 429 10.64 -21.19 11.43
CA GLY A 429 9.94 -21.06 12.71
C GLY A 429 10.05 -19.63 13.21
N GLU A 430 8.98 -19.10 13.77
CA GLU A 430 8.89 -17.75 14.31
C GLU A 430 8.17 -17.79 15.65
N LEU A 431 8.73 -17.12 16.65
CA LEU A 431 8.13 -16.93 17.97
C LEU A 431 8.12 -15.44 18.29
N GLN A 432 7.00 -14.95 18.81
CA GLN A 432 6.82 -13.55 19.15
C GLN A 432 6.17 -13.43 20.53
N TYR A 433 6.55 -12.39 21.25
CA TYR A 433 5.93 -11.98 22.51
C TYR A 433 5.77 -10.47 22.53
N LEU A 434 4.58 -10.00 22.87
CA LEU A 434 4.27 -8.60 23.12
C LEU A 434 3.86 -8.46 24.59
N TYR A 435 4.60 -7.64 25.32
CA TYR A 435 4.28 -7.23 26.68
C TYR A 435 3.64 -5.85 26.67
N SER A 436 2.48 -5.69 27.32
CA SER A 436 1.81 -4.43 27.53
C SER A 436 0.95 -4.46 28.80
N GLU A 437 0.95 -3.38 29.55
CA GLU A 437 0.02 -3.17 30.69
C GLU A 437 -1.29 -2.49 30.25
N ASP A 438 -1.32 -2.00 29.00
CA ASP A 438 -2.41 -1.23 28.42
C ASP A 438 -3.46 -2.10 27.73
N TYR A 439 -4.07 -1.57 26.67
CA TYR A 439 -5.12 -2.19 25.88
C TYR A 439 -4.74 -3.57 25.35
N GLU A 440 -5.64 -4.53 25.55
CA GLU A 440 -5.47 -5.95 25.19
C GLU A 440 -4.26 -6.66 25.85
N LYS A 441 -3.44 -5.96 26.61
CA LYS A 441 -2.31 -6.50 27.39
C LYS A 441 -1.37 -7.41 26.58
N ASP A 442 -0.97 -8.54 27.17
CA ASP A 442 0.05 -9.43 26.61
C ASP A 442 -0.46 -10.33 25.47
N TRP A 443 0.41 -10.53 24.51
CA TRP A 443 0.19 -11.42 23.37
C TRP A 443 1.37 -12.36 23.13
N MET A 444 1.05 -13.55 22.64
CA MET A 444 2.02 -14.51 22.12
C MET A 444 1.66 -14.85 20.68
N ALA A 445 2.67 -15.08 19.83
CA ALA A 445 2.43 -15.59 18.49
C ALA A 445 3.52 -16.58 18.08
N ALA A 446 3.12 -17.54 17.27
CA ALA A 446 4.02 -18.51 16.66
C ALA A 446 3.63 -18.77 15.21
N LEU A 447 4.65 -19.05 14.37
CA LEU A 447 4.46 -19.46 12.98
C LEU A 447 5.44 -20.58 12.66
N ILE A 448 4.97 -21.59 11.92
CA ILE A 448 5.80 -22.60 11.28
C ILE A 448 5.44 -22.62 9.80
N GLU A 449 6.48 -22.53 8.96
CA GLU A 449 6.35 -22.60 7.50
C GLU A 449 7.27 -23.67 6.95
N VAL A 450 6.75 -24.53 6.10
CA VAL A 450 7.48 -25.59 5.40
C VAL A 450 7.38 -25.34 3.89
N ASN A 451 8.52 -25.16 3.25
CA ASN A 451 8.60 -24.97 1.81
C ASN A 451 9.23 -26.18 1.13
N LEU A 452 8.52 -26.75 0.18
CA LEU A 452 8.96 -27.84 -0.69
C LEU A 452 9.04 -27.33 -2.13
N ALA A 453 10.16 -26.66 -2.41
CA ALA A 453 10.36 -26.01 -3.72
C ALA A 453 10.40 -27.04 -4.88
N PRO A 454 9.89 -26.70 -6.06
CA PRO A 454 9.35 -25.38 -6.42
C PRO A 454 7.84 -25.24 -6.19
N ARG A 455 7.13 -26.23 -5.67
CA ARG A 455 5.68 -26.32 -5.83
C ARG A 455 4.88 -26.04 -4.57
N TRP A 456 5.27 -26.58 -3.41
CA TRP A 456 4.44 -26.58 -2.22
C TRP A 456 4.97 -25.67 -1.13
N SER A 457 4.06 -24.96 -0.46
CA SER A 457 4.31 -24.26 0.79
C SER A 457 3.15 -24.53 1.76
N PHE A 458 3.48 -24.83 3.00
CA PHE A 458 2.54 -25.08 4.09
C PHE A 458 2.86 -24.11 5.21
N SER A 459 1.86 -23.47 5.80
CA SER A 459 2.06 -22.65 6.99
C SER A 459 0.97 -22.88 8.02
N ILE A 460 1.33 -22.79 9.27
CA ILE A 460 0.42 -22.71 10.41
C ILE A 460 0.90 -21.61 11.34
N SER A 461 -0.01 -20.79 11.82
CA SER A 461 0.27 -19.72 12.77
C SER A 461 -0.86 -19.59 13.78
N ASP A 462 -0.51 -19.06 14.95
CA ASP A 462 -1.48 -18.69 15.97
C ASP A 462 -1.01 -17.41 16.67
N MET A 463 -1.93 -16.50 16.93
CA MET A 463 -1.78 -15.37 17.84
C MET A 463 -2.72 -15.57 19.02
N TYR A 464 -2.21 -15.58 20.22
CA TYR A 464 -2.98 -15.75 21.44
C TYR A 464 -2.90 -14.47 22.31
N ASN A 465 -4.06 -13.88 22.59
CA ASN A 465 -4.12 -12.81 23.57
C ASN A 465 -4.10 -13.41 24.98
N ASN A 466 -2.94 -13.40 25.59
CA ASN A 466 -2.75 -13.95 26.93
C ASN A 466 -3.19 -12.99 28.05
N GLY A 467 -3.21 -11.70 27.78
CA GLY A 467 -3.42 -10.68 28.82
C GLY A 467 -4.88 -10.43 29.17
N ASP A 468 -5.78 -10.39 28.19
CA ASP A 468 -7.16 -9.92 28.35
C ASP A 468 -8.19 -10.91 27.80
N THR A 469 -8.38 -10.98 26.49
CA THR A 469 -9.52 -11.67 25.88
C THR A 469 -9.40 -13.18 25.89
N LYS A 470 -8.22 -13.75 26.12
CA LYS A 470 -7.89 -15.18 26.10
C LYS A 470 -8.29 -15.86 24.77
N LYS A 471 -8.23 -15.13 23.66
CA LYS A 471 -8.62 -15.61 22.32
C LYS A 471 -7.43 -16.00 21.48
N HIS A 472 -7.61 -17.09 20.73
CA HIS A 472 -6.72 -17.55 19.68
C HIS A 472 -7.17 -17.06 18.32
N TYR A 473 -6.21 -16.61 17.51
CA TYR A 473 -6.38 -16.21 16.12
C TYR A 473 -5.43 -17.05 15.26
N TYR A 474 -5.90 -18.26 14.96
CA TYR A 474 -5.14 -19.28 14.22
C TYR A 474 -5.35 -19.18 12.73
N ASN A 475 -4.34 -19.54 11.96
CA ASN A 475 -4.43 -19.68 10.50
C ASN A 475 -3.59 -20.85 10.02
N GLY A 476 -4.15 -21.69 9.15
CA GLY A 476 -3.44 -22.72 8.43
C GLY A 476 -3.55 -22.47 6.93
N SER A 477 -2.47 -22.57 6.19
CA SER A 477 -2.51 -22.42 4.73
C SER A 477 -1.67 -23.44 3.98
N VAL A 478 -2.12 -23.76 2.78
CA VAL A 478 -1.40 -24.59 1.81
C VAL A 478 -1.39 -23.85 0.49
N SER A 479 -0.23 -23.70 -0.13
CA SER A 479 -0.13 -23.18 -1.48
C SER A 479 0.56 -24.16 -2.42
N TYR A 480 0.06 -24.21 -3.64
CA TYR A 480 0.62 -25.00 -4.73
C TYR A 480 0.90 -24.09 -5.92
N THR A 481 2.13 -24.14 -6.41
CA THR A 481 2.56 -23.37 -7.58
C THR A 481 2.88 -24.33 -8.73
N PHE A 482 2.21 -24.15 -9.84
CA PHE A 482 2.44 -24.88 -11.07
C PHE A 482 2.66 -23.87 -12.20
N ASP A 483 3.85 -23.87 -12.74
CA ASP A 483 4.28 -22.93 -13.76
C ASP A 483 4.05 -21.47 -13.33
N ARG A 484 3.06 -20.78 -13.90
CA ARG A 484 2.69 -19.39 -13.61
C ARG A 484 1.42 -19.26 -12.78
N THR A 485 0.87 -20.38 -12.35
CA THR A 485 -0.35 -20.44 -11.56
C THR A 485 -0.03 -20.82 -10.12
N ARG A 486 -0.55 -20.05 -9.19
CA ARG A 486 -0.52 -20.34 -7.76
C ARG A 486 -1.94 -20.44 -7.24
N ILE A 487 -2.23 -21.52 -6.53
CA ILE A 487 -3.46 -21.71 -5.77
C ILE A 487 -3.06 -21.76 -4.30
N GLN A 488 -3.73 -20.98 -3.48
CA GLN A 488 -3.57 -21.01 -2.03
C GLN A 488 -4.94 -21.26 -1.38
N VAL A 489 -4.97 -22.16 -0.44
CA VAL A 489 -6.13 -22.41 0.41
C VAL A 489 -5.73 -22.14 1.85
N ASN A 490 -6.55 -21.44 2.58
CA ASN A 490 -6.34 -21.18 4.00
C ASN A 490 -7.64 -21.34 4.79
N TYR A 491 -7.49 -21.64 6.07
CA TYR A 491 -8.57 -21.63 7.04
C TYR A 491 -8.08 -21.01 8.33
N GLY A 492 -8.88 -20.09 8.89
CA GLY A 492 -8.48 -19.47 10.14
C GLY A 492 -9.52 -18.54 10.74
N ARG A 493 -9.21 -18.13 11.97
CA ARG A 493 -9.87 -17.05 12.70
C ARG A 493 -9.01 -15.81 12.58
N ASN A 494 -9.55 -14.77 11.96
CA ASN A 494 -8.88 -13.50 11.73
C ASN A 494 -9.34 -12.46 12.76
N ARG A 495 -8.39 -11.75 13.37
CA ARG A 495 -8.66 -10.63 14.27
C ARG A 495 -9.19 -9.44 13.46
N ALA A 496 -10.08 -8.66 14.08
CA ALA A 496 -10.37 -7.33 13.58
C ALA A 496 -9.13 -6.43 13.70
N GLY A 497 -8.86 -5.63 12.69
CA GLY A 497 -7.72 -4.73 12.70
C GLY A 497 -7.44 -4.09 11.35
N TYR A 498 -6.32 -3.38 11.28
CA TYR A 498 -5.91 -2.72 10.06
C TYR A 498 -5.02 -3.59 9.21
N ILE A 499 -5.35 -3.71 7.93
CA ILE A 499 -4.48 -4.24 6.89
C ILE A 499 -3.86 -3.04 6.18
N CYS A 500 -2.53 -2.99 6.14
CA CYS A 500 -1.78 -1.88 5.56
C CYS A 500 -1.00 -2.29 4.32
N SER A 501 -0.98 -1.43 3.32
CA SER A 501 -0.18 -1.52 2.11
C SER A 501 0.47 -0.16 1.84
N GLY A 502 1.81 -0.14 1.72
CA GLY A 502 2.56 1.10 1.48
C GLY A 502 2.32 2.21 2.52
N GLY A 503 1.98 1.85 3.78
CA GLY A 503 1.70 2.81 4.85
C GLY A 503 0.28 3.40 4.84
N VAL A 504 -0.59 2.96 3.93
CA VAL A 504 -2.03 3.23 3.93
C VAL A 504 -2.77 2.01 4.44
N CYS A 505 -3.77 2.20 5.27
CA CYS A 505 -4.42 1.12 5.99
C CYS A 505 -5.94 1.10 5.76
N ARG A 506 -6.51 -0.11 5.72
CA ARG A 506 -7.95 -0.38 5.70
C ARG A 506 -8.33 -1.24 6.90
N TYR A 507 -9.41 -0.88 7.57
CA TYR A 507 -9.96 -1.71 8.64
C TYR A 507 -10.65 -2.96 8.07
N THR A 508 -10.38 -4.11 8.68
CA THR A 508 -11.02 -5.38 8.35
C THR A 508 -11.70 -5.92 9.60
N PRO A 509 -12.99 -6.31 9.54
CA PRO A 509 -13.69 -6.92 10.66
C PRO A 509 -13.12 -8.30 10.97
N ALA A 510 -13.31 -8.77 12.22
CA ALA A 510 -12.96 -10.14 12.58
C ALA A 510 -13.85 -11.14 11.84
N TYR A 511 -13.29 -12.27 11.44
CA TYR A 511 -14.04 -13.36 10.87
C TYR A 511 -13.33 -14.71 11.04
N THR A 512 -14.09 -15.80 10.98
CA THR A 512 -13.57 -17.16 10.79
C THR A 512 -14.02 -17.65 9.44
N GLY A 513 -13.13 -18.26 8.67
CA GLY A 513 -13.49 -18.71 7.33
C GLY A 513 -12.42 -19.50 6.60
N ALA A 514 -12.83 -20.10 5.49
CA ALA A 514 -11.96 -20.75 4.52
C ALA A 514 -11.74 -19.81 3.32
N GLY A 515 -10.50 -19.49 3.02
CA GLY A 515 -10.13 -18.66 1.87
C GLY A 515 -9.50 -19.48 0.75
N ILE A 516 -9.76 -19.08 -0.50
CA ILE A 516 -9.11 -19.60 -1.69
C ILE A 516 -8.61 -18.41 -2.49
N THR A 517 -7.30 -18.39 -2.79
CA THR A 517 -6.69 -17.42 -3.69
C THR A 517 -6.12 -18.12 -4.89
N LEU A 518 -6.49 -17.70 -6.09
CA LEU A 518 -5.94 -18.14 -7.36
C LEU A 518 -5.25 -16.95 -8.04
N THR A 519 -3.99 -17.12 -8.40
CA THR A 519 -3.27 -16.14 -9.25
C THR A 519 -2.64 -16.89 -10.43
N THR A 520 -2.83 -16.37 -11.64
CA THR A 520 -2.18 -16.89 -12.84
C THR A 520 -1.82 -15.76 -13.80
N SER A 521 -0.76 -15.94 -14.57
CA SER A 521 -0.35 -15.03 -15.65
C SER A 521 -0.05 -15.81 -16.93
N PHE A 522 -0.31 -15.21 -18.08
CA PHE A 522 -0.12 -15.82 -19.39
C PHE A 522 0.30 -14.81 -20.44
#